data_7b9fcac143e5df59998bf755e04952fc
#
_entry.id   7b9fcac143e5df59998bf755e04952fc
#
_cell.length_a   1.000
_cell.length_b   1.000
_cell.length_c   1.000
_cell.angle_alpha   90.00
_cell.angle_beta   90.00
_cell.angle_gamma   90.00
#
_symmetry.space_group_name_H-M   'P 1'
#
loop_
_entity.id
_entity.type
_entity.pdbx_description
1 polymer ?
#
loop_
_entity_poly.entity_id
_entity_poly.type
_entity_poly.pdbx_seq_one_letter_code
_entity_poly.pdbx_strand_id
1 'polypeptide(L)'
;DINVNVKGCSNFLLAETTIFGRTAMGEYLEKGTFIDNWRIYEDTKLLHAEALNLTGNIKEKLSKLASTNSGVAICNIFVCGKNFLNNEDELKKNIINTETVLLSHSKWNDKLLIRMVAQDAYDLKKIQKKILLCLSNNSLPKVWNN
;
A
#
# COMPACT_ATOMS: atom_id res chain seq x y z
N ASP A 1 -2.50 0.92 14.26
CA ASP A 1 -3.11 2.23 13.97
C ASP A 1 -2.03 3.27 13.67
N ILE A 2 -2.16 3.98 12.55
CA ILE A 2 -1.26 5.05 12.12
C ILE A 2 -2.03 6.38 12.18
N ASN A 3 -1.54 7.30 13.01
CA ASN A 3 -2.06 8.67 13.09
C ASN A 3 -0.98 9.66 12.71
N VAL A 4 -1.22 10.45 11.68
CA VAL A 4 -0.27 11.43 11.15
C VAL A 4 -0.96 12.78 11.05
N ASN A 5 -0.26 13.84 11.44
CA ASN A 5 -0.68 15.21 11.18
C ASN A 5 0.40 15.88 10.32
N VAL A 6 0.08 16.18 9.07
CA VAL A 6 0.94 16.94 8.17
C VAL A 6 0.59 18.42 8.28
N LYS A 7 1.59 19.28 8.27
CA LYS A 7 1.39 20.73 8.22
C LYS A 7 1.19 21.17 6.77
N GLY A 8 0.28 22.09 6.54
CA GLY A 8 -0.26 22.47 5.25
C GLY A 8 0.71 22.48 4.08
N CYS A 9 0.28 22.01 2.94
CA CYS A 9 1.02 21.90 1.68
C CYS A 9 2.30 21.05 1.72
N SER A 10 2.53 20.28 2.79
CA SER A 10 3.68 19.38 2.87
C SER A 10 3.53 18.22 1.88
N ASN A 11 4.65 17.83 1.29
CA ASN A 11 4.70 16.58 0.55
C ASN A 11 4.86 15.42 1.54
N PHE A 12 3.91 14.51 1.51
CA PHE A 12 3.89 13.37 2.42
C PHE A 12 3.62 12.07 1.65
N LEU A 13 4.39 11.05 1.95
CA LEU A 13 4.23 9.70 1.43
C LEU A 13 4.22 8.71 2.60
N LEU A 14 3.20 7.88 2.65
CA LEU A 14 3.09 6.75 3.57
C LEU A 14 2.94 5.47 2.74
N ALA A 15 3.75 4.47 3.03
CA ALA A 15 3.62 3.16 2.43
C ALA A 15 3.66 2.09 3.52
N GLU A 16 2.68 1.22 3.54
CA GLU A 16 2.61 0.09 4.45
C GLU A 16 2.38 -1.20 3.67
N THR A 17 3.10 -2.24 4.07
CA THR A 17 2.96 -3.58 3.51
C THR A 17 2.67 -4.57 4.62
N THR A 18 1.61 -5.34 4.46
CA THR A 18 1.24 -6.43 5.35
C THR A 18 1.36 -7.76 4.63
N ILE A 19 2.01 -8.73 5.25
CA ILE A 19 2.17 -10.09 4.74
C ILE A 19 1.45 -11.05 5.69
N PHE A 20 0.50 -11.81 5.17
CA PHE A 20 -0.32 -12.74 5.93
C PHE A 20 0.30 -14.16 5.89
N GLY A 21 1.16 -14.43 6.87
CA GLY A 21 1.89 -15.70 6.99
C GLY A 21 3.25 -15.68 6.32
N ARG A 22 4.09 -16.64 6.70
CA ARG A 22 5.39 -16.89 6.08
C ARG A 22 5.28 -18.09 5.12
N THR A 23 4.57 -17.88 4.01
CA THR A 23 4.23 -18.97 3.07
C THR A 23 5.44 -19.69 2.52
N ALA A 24 6.58 -18.99 2.32
CA ALA A 24 7.85 -19.59 1.93
C ALA A 24 8.43 -20.58 2.99
N MET A 25 7.97 -20.48 4.23
CA MET A 25 8.31 -21.38 5.35
C MET A 25 7.18 -22.37 5.66
N GLY A 26 6.16 -22.47 4.81
CA GLY A 26 5.00 -23.33 5.01
C GLY A 26 4.03 -22.82 6.09
N GLU A 27 4.17 -21.59 6.56
CA GLU A 27 3.32 -21.03 7.59
C GLU A 27 2.19 -20.21 6.96
N TYR A 28 0.95 -20.53 7.33
CA TYR A 28 -0.25 -19.87 6.86
C TYR A 28 -1.00 -19.25 8.04
N LEU A 29 -1.48 -18.02 7.87
CA LEU A 29 -2.36 -17.39 8.85
C LEU A 29 -3.78 -17.86 8.62
N GLU A 30 -4.22 -18.90 9.34
CA GLU A 30 -5.57 -19.45 9.19
C GLU A 30 -6.62 -18.62 9.91
N LYS A 31 -6.41 -18.34 11.20
CA LYS A 31 -7.35 -17.61 12.06
C LYS A 31 -6.64 -16.53 12.87
N GLY A 32 -7.35 -15.44 13.13
CA GLY A 32 -6.82 -14.34 13.93
C GLY A 32 -7.66 -13.09 13.83
N THR A 33 -7.11 -12.00 14.35
CA THR A 33 -7.66 -10.66 14.19
C THR A 33 -6.54 -9.76 13.75
N PHE A 34 -6.73 -9.10 12.61
CA PHE A 34 -5.86 -8.05 12.09
C PHE A 34 -6.71 -6.80 11.86
N ILE A 35 -6.35 -5.72 12.55
CA ILE A 35 -7.02 -4.43 12.43
C ILE A 35 -5.95 -3.39 12.12
N ASP A 36 -6.11 -2.73 11.00
CA ASP A 36 -5.28 -1.62 10.59
C ASP A 36 -6.12 -0.40 10.28
N ASN A 37 -5.76 0.73 10.90
CA ASN A 37 -6.46 2.00 10.70
C ASN A 37 -5.44 3.10 10.47
N TRP A 38 -5.66 3.89 9.42
CA TRP A 38 -4.93 5.12 9.19
C TRP A 38 -5.84 6.33 9.40
N ARG A 39 -5.28 7.35 9.98
CA ARG A 39 -5.89 8.67 10.09
C ARG A 39 -4.82 9.71 9.76
N ILE A 40 -4.98 10.39 8.63
CA ILE A 40 -4.04 11.39 8.14
C ILE A 40 -4.76 12.72 8.13
N TYR A 41 -4.23 13.66 8.88
CA TYR A 41 -4.78 15.01 9.02
C TYR A 41 -3.85 16.03 8.38
N GLU A 42 -4.43 17.11 7.88
CA GLU A 42 -3.73 18.36 7.59
C GLU A 42 -4.23 19.39 8.59
N ASP A 43 -3.34 19.81 9.48
CA ASP A 43 -3.67 20.60 10.67
C ASP A 43 -4.80 19.93 11.50
N THR A 44 -6.04 20.37 11.36
CA THR A 44 -7.20 19.78 12.06
C THR A 44 -8.16 19.04 11.13
N LYS A 45 -7.94 19.11 9.81
CA LYS A 45 -8.82 18.51 8.81
C LYS A 45 -8.39 17.10 8.47
N LEU A 46 -9.31 16.13 8.56
CA LEU A 46 -9.05 14.77 8.11
C LEU A 46 -8.88 14.75 6.58
N LEU A 47 -7.66 14.40 6.12
CA LEU A 47 -7.35 14.26 4.70
C LEU A 47 -7.69 12.88 4.18
N HIS A 48 -7.37 11.83 4.97
CA HIS A 48 -7.53 10.45 4.56
C HIS A 48 -7.76 9.54 5.75
N ALA A 49 -8.58 8.51 5.54
CA ALA A 49 -8.81 7.44 6.49
C ALA A 49 -8.81 6.10 5.74
N GLU A 50 -8.06 5.14 6.24
CA GLU A 50 -8.13 3.73 5.87
C GLU A 50 -8.59 2.92 7.07
N ALA A 51 -9.30 1.82 6.80
CA ALA A 51 -9.65 0.84 7.81
C ALA A 51 -9.70 -0.55 7.17
N LEU A 52 -8.87 -1.45 7.66
CA LEU A 52 -8.90 -2.86 7.29
C LEU A 52 -9.15 -3.68 8.55
N ASN A 53 -10.21 -4.48 8.53
CA ASN A 53 -10.54 -5.40 9.63
C ASN A 53 -10.73 -6.81 9.08
N LEU A 54 -9.81 -7.69 9.45
CA LEU A 54 -9.87 -9.12 9.16
C LEU A 54 -9.95 -9.89 10.48
N THR A 55 -11.08 -10.54 10.76
CA THR A 55 -11.29 -11.27 12.00
C THR A 55 -11.85 -12.65 11.69
N GLY A 56 -11.45 -13.67 12.47
CA GLY A 56 -11.87 -15.06 12.33
C GLY A 56 -11.04 -15.85 11.35
N ASN A 57 -11.64 -16.52 10.37
CA ASN A 57 -10.91 -17.28 9.34
C ASN A 57 -10.32 -16.34 8.29
N ILE A 58 -9.09 -15.91 8.53
CA ILE A 58 -8.39 -14.94 7.64
C ILE A 58 -8.08 -15.57 6.29
N LYS A 59 -7.62 -16.81 6.25
CA LYS A 59 -7.33 -17.54 5.04
C LYS A 59 -8.54 -17.59 4.09
N GLU A 60 -9.71 -17.94 4.62
CA GLU A 60 -10.95 -17.94 3.85
C GLU A 60 -11.32 -16.55 3.33
N LYS A 61 -11.15 -15.51 4.16
CA LYS A 61 -11.44 -14.14 3.75
C LYS A 61 -10.51 -13.66 2.63
N LEU A 62 -9.23 -13.98 2.71
CA LEU A 62 -8.25 -13.64 1.68
C LEU A 62 -8.47 -14.44 0.39
N SER A 63 -9.00 -15.65 0.45
CA SER A 63 -9.24 -16.47 -0.76
C SER A 63 -10.39 -15.94 -1.63
N LYS A 64 -11.26 -15.08 -1.10
CA LYS A 64 -12.39 -14.55 -1.86
C LYS A 64 -11.92 -13.61 -2.99
N LEU A 65 -12.48 -13.78 -4.18
CA LEU A 65 -12.18 -12.97 -5.37
C LEU A 65 -12.37 -11.47 -5.11
N ALA A 66 -13.44 -11.11 -4.40
CA ALA A 66 -13.75 -9.73 -4.03
C ALA A 66 -12.85 -9.13 -2.92
N SER A 67 -11.95 -9.93 -2.35
CA SER A 67 -10.98 -9.52 -1.35
C SER A 67 -9.58 -9.43 -1.98
N THR A 68 -8.76 -10.46 -1.79
CA THR A 68 -7.38 -10.49 -2.30
C THR A 68 -7.15 -11.57 -3.35
N ASN A 69 -8.17 -12.34 -3.72
CA ASN A 69 -8.06 -13.45 -4.66
C ASN A 69 -6.88 -14.39 -4.31
N SER A 70 -6.83 -14.82 -3.06
CA SER A 70 -5.74 -15.61 -2.50
C SER A 70 -4.38 -14.91 -2.37
N GLY A 71 -4.34 -13.59 -2.54
CA GLY A 71 -3.17 -12.79 -2.25
C GLY A 71 -2.82 -12.81 -0.77
N VAL A 72 -1.53 -13.03 -0.47
CA VAL A 72 -0.99 -13.11 0.89
C VAL A 72 -0.27 -11.85 1.32
N ALA A 73 -0.05 -10.92 0.41
CA ALA A 73 0.58 -9.64 0.67
C ALA A 73 -0.29 -8.51 0.14
N ILE A 74 -0.48 -7.49 0.95
CA ILE A 74 -1.17 -6.26 0.57
C ILE A 74 -0.27 -5.07 0.82
N CYS A 75 -0.38 -4.05 -0.02
CA CYS A 75 0.33 -2.79 0.20
C CYS A 75 -0.59 -1.62 -0.13
N ASN A 76 -0.59 -0.64 0.76
CA ASN A 76 -1.20 0.66 0.54
C ASN A 76 -0.12 1.73 0.47
N ILE A 77 -0.19 2.61 -0.53
CA ILE A 77 0.67 3.78 -0.66
C ILE A 77 -0.23 5.00 -0.76
N PHE A 78 -0.16 5.88 0.21
CA PHE A 78 -0.84 7.16 0.20
C PHE A 78 0.15 8.28 -0.03
N VAL A 79 -0.21 9.22 -0.89
CA VAL A 79 0.60 10.39 -1.20
C VAL A 79 -0.27 11.64 -1.21
N CYS A 80 0.22 12.71 -0.63
CA CYS A 80 -0.36 14.04 -0.79
C CYS A 80 0.72 15.10 -1.01
N GLY A 81 0.33 16.19 -1.68
CA GLY A 81 1.21 17.29 -2.02
C GLY A 81 1.55 17.36 -3.51
N LYS A 82 1.72 18.60 -4.00
CA LYS A 82 1.82 18.89 -5.44
C LYS A 82 3.03 18.25 -6.12
N ASN A 83 4.15 18.11 -5.42
CA ASN A 83 5.40 17.62 -6.03
C ASN A 83 5.35 16.13 -6.41
N PHE A 84 4.55 15.33 -5.71
CA PHE A 84 4.40 13.91 -6.03
C PHE A 84 3.57 13.64 -7.29
N LEU A 85 2.74 14.59 -7.69
CA LEU A 85 1.78 14.41 -8.79
C LEU A 85 2.32 14.84 -10.14
N ASN A 86 3.55 15.38 -10.19
CA ASN A 86 4.15 15.88 -11.42
C ASN A 86 4.69 14.76 -12.34
N ASN A 87 4.88 13.55 -11.81
CA ASN A 87 5.42 12.39 -12.55
C ASN A 87 4.32 11.36 -12.90
N GLU A 88 3.11 11.83 -13.18
CA GLU A 88 1.95 10.93 -13.39
C GLU A 88 2.15 9.95 -14.55
N ASP A 89 2.75 10.41 -15.65
CA ASP A 89 2.96 9.54 -16.82
C ASP A 89 4.02 8.47 -16.58
N GLU A 90 5.05 8.78 -15.79
CA GLU A 90 6.04 7.80 -15.36
C GLU A 90 5.45 6.83 -14.35
N LEU A 91 4.63 7.34 -13.43
CA LEU A 91 3.92 6.51 -12.48
C LEU A 91 3.00 5.50 -13.17
N LYS A 92 2.22 5.93 -14.17
CA LYS A 92 1.33 5.05 -14.96
C LYS A 92 2.08 3.91 -15.64
N LYS A 93 3.33 4.11 -16.07
CA LYS A 93 4.18 3.06 -16.63
C LYS A 93 4.58 2.00 -15.61
N ASN A 94 4.61 2.36 -14.33
CA ASN A 94 4.96 1.47 -13.23
C ASN A 94 3.72 0.82 -12.57
N ILE A 95 2.52 1.37 -12.79
CA ILE A 95 1.25 0.83 -12.31
C ILE A 95 0.73 -0.17 -13.34
N ILE A 96 1.31 -1.37 -13.37
CA ILE A 96 0.96 -2.43 -14.32
C ILE A 96 0.66 -3.70 -13.53
N ASN A 97 -0.51 -4.28 -13.78
CA ASN A 97 -0.86 -5.59 -13.26
C ASN A 97 0.05 -6.66 -13.87
N THR A 98 0.43 -7.61 -13.04
CA THR A 98 1.14 -8.83 -13.46
C THR A 98 0.30 -10.06 -13.12
N GLU A 99 0.78 -11.24 -13.46
CA GLU A 99 0.08 -12.47 -13.08
C GLU A 99 0.01 -12.66 -11.56
N THR A 100 1.01 -12.18 -10.82
CA THR A 100 1.15 -12.37 -9.36
C THR A 100 0.79 -11.14 -8.55
N VAL A 101 0.69 -9.94 -9.16
CA VAL A 101 0.40 -8.68 -8.47
C VAL A 101 -0.69 -7.92 -9.18
N LEU A 102 -1.77 -7.69 -8.45
CA LEU A 102 -2.86 -6.80 -8.87
C LEU A 102 -2.69 -5.45 -8.17
N LEU A 103 -2.83 -4.38 -8.92
CA LEU A 103 -2.78 -3.05 -8.37
C LEU A 103 -3.76 -2.10 -9.03
N SER A 104 -4.19 -1.11 -8.26
CA SER A 104 -5.04 -0.03 -8.72
C SER A 104 -4.66 1.28 -8.04
N HIS A 105 -5.06 2.39 -8.62
CA HIS A 105 -4.85 3.69 -8.03
C HIS A 105 -6.07 4.60 -8.16
N SER A 106 -6.18 5.54 -7.25
CA SER A 106 -7.18 6.60 -7.25
C SER A 106 -6.50 7.93 -6.96
N LYS A 107 -6.87 8.97 -7.71
CA LYS A 107 -6.34 10.33 -7.55
C LYS A 107 -7.49 11.30 -7.35
N TRP A 108 -7.41 12.13 -6.32
CA TRP A 108 -8.39 13.18 -6.04
C TRP A 108 -7.80 14.27 -5.12
N ASN A 109 -8.18 15.52 -5.32
CA ASN A 109 -7.83 16.66 -4.45
C ASN A 109 -6.34 16.67 -4.03
N ASP A 110 -5.41 16.61 -4.99
CA ASP A 110 -3.94 16.54 -4.77
C ASP A 110 -3.49 15.37 -3.89
N LYS A 111 -4.26 14.28 -3.90
CA LYS A 111 -3.95 13.01 -3.23
C LYS A 111 -3.93 11.85 -4.22
N LEU A 112 -3.08 10.88 -3.94
CA LEU A 112 -3.01 9.63 -4.67
C LEU A 112 -3.00 8.48 -3.68
N LEU A 113 -3.81 7.47 -3.93
CA LEU A 113 -3.82 6.22 -3.20
C LEU A 113 -3.56 5.09 -4.19
N ILE A 114 -2.56 4.26 -3.91
CA ILE A 114 -2.26 3.04 -4.67
C ILE A 114 -2.47 1.87 -3.73
N ARG A 115 -3.22 0.88 -4.20
CA ARG A 115 -3.44 -0.38 -3.49
C ARG A 115 -2.90 -1.52 -4.33
N MET A 116 -2.16 -2.41 -3.69
CA MET A 116 -1.59 -3.60 -4.30
C MET A 116 -1.94 -4.83 -3.50
N VAL A 117 -2.19 -5.92 -4.20
CA VAL A 117 -2.40 -7.25 -3.66
C VAL A 117 -1.52 -8.21 -4.44
N ALA A 118 -0.82 -9.10 -3.75
CA ALA A 118 0.07 -10.07 -4.40
C ALA A 118 -0.04 -11.46 -3.78
N GLN A 119 0.14 -12.47 -4.62
CA GLN A 119 0.27 -13.85 -4.20
C GLN A 119 1.66 -14.14 -3.61
N ASP A 120 2.64 -13.30 -3.92
CA ASP A 120 4.00 -13.39 -3.43
C ASP A 120 4.51 -12.02 -2.93
N ALA A 121 5.12 -12.02 -1.74
CA ALA A 121 5.62 -10.80 -1.10
C ALA A 121 6.84 -10.21 -1.81
N TYR A 122 7.68 -11.04 -2.43
CA TYR A 122 8.86 -10.60 -3.17
C TYR A 122 8.45 -9.84 -4.43
N ASP A 123 7.48 -10.36 -5.19
CA ASP A 123 6.96 -9.70 -6.38
C ASP A 123 6.30 -8.37 -6.03
N LEU A 124 5.52 -8.33 -4.94
CA LEU A 124 4.94 -7.10 -4.43
C LEU A 124 6.03 -6.08 -4.10
N LYS A 125 7.07 -6.47 -3.35
CA LYS A 125 8.18 -5.59 -2.94
C LYS A 125 8.91 -5.01 -4.16
N LYS A 126 9.10 -5.80 -5.22
CA LYS A 126 9.74 -5.39 -6.46
C LYS A 126 8.96 -4.27 -7.18
N ILE A 127 7.64 -4.41 -7.27
CA ILE A 127 6.76 -3.39 -7.88
C ILE A 127 6.67 -2.18 -6.96
N GLN A 128 6.46 -2.38 -5.67
CA GLN A 128 6.42 -1.31 -4.67
C GLN A 128 7.68 -0.44 -4.73
N LYS A 129 8.87 -1.05 -4.79
CA LYS A 129 10.13 -0.31 -4.87
C LYS A 129 10.18 0.61 -6.11
N LYS A 130 9.74 0.13 -7.27
CA LYS A 130 9.69 0.95 -8.49
C LYS A 130 8.74 2.15 -8.34
N ILE A 131 7.56 1.93 -7.79
CA ILE A 131 6.57 2.97 -7.53
C ILE A 131 7.12 4.00 -6.54
N LEU A 132 7.72 3.55 -5.44
CA LEU A 132 8.30 4.44 -4.43
C LEU A 132 9.47 5.25 -4.98
N LEU A 133 10.34 4.69 -5.82
CA LEU A 133 11.41 5.42 -6.49
C LEU A 133 10.85 6.52 -7.39
N CYS A 134 9.83 6.22 -8.19
CA CYS A 134 9.15 7.20 -9.03
C CYS A 134 8.54 8.33 -8.19
N LEU A 135 7.83 8.00 -7.12
CA LEU A 135 7.16 8.99 -6.26
C LEU A 135 8.16 9.83 -5.44
N SER A 136 9.31 9.29 -5.06
CA SER A 136 10.30 9.96 -4.23
C SER A 136 11.45 10.62 -5.02
N ASN A 137 11.33 10.76 -6.35
CA ASN A 137 12.40 11.25 -7.21
C ASN A 137 13.72 10.48 -6.99
N ASN A 138 13.64 9.15 -6.99
CA ASN A 138 14.76 8.22 -6.76
C ASN A 138 15.45 8.34 -5.39
N SER A 139 14.77 8.94 -4.40
CA SER A 139 15.29 9.12 -3.04
C SER A 139 14.58 8.18 -2.07
N LEU A 140 15.08 6.97 -1.90
CA LEU A 140 14.59 6.03 -0.89
C LEU A 140 15.51 5.93 0.32
N PRO A 141 14.97 5.67 1.51
CA PRO A 141 15.78 5.33 2.68
C PRO A 141 16.69 4.13 2.39
N LYS A 142 17.89 4.11 3.00
CA LYS A 142 18.90 3.05 2.76
C LYS A 142 18.38 1.63 2.98
N VAL A 143 17.43 1.45 3.89
CA VAL A 143 16.81 0.13 4.18
C VAL A 143 16.09 -0.50 2.98
N TRP A 144 15.76 0.29 1.93
CA TRP A 144 15.14 -0.21 0.71
C TRP A 144 16.16 -0.69 -0.34
N ASN A 145 17.45 -0.52 -0.09
CA ASN A 145 18.53 -0.89 -1.01
C ASN A 145 19.08 -2.30 -0.75
N ASN A 146 18.54 -3.01 0.23
CA ASN A 146 18.91 -4.40 0.58
C ASN A 146 18.02 -5.40 -0.15
#